data_063271b2697269f6d7521131417a4f77
#
_entry.id   063271b2697269f6d7521131417a4f77
#
_cell.length_a   1.000
_cell.length_b   1.000
_cell.length_c   1.000
_cell.angle_alpha   90.00
_cell.angle_beta   90.00
_cell.angle_gamma   90.00
#
_symmetry.space_group_name_H-M   'P 1'
#
loop_
_entity.id
_entity.type
_entity.pdbx_description
1 polymer ?
#
loop_
_entity_poly.entity_id
_entity_poly.type
_entity_poly.pdbx_seq_one_letter_code
_entity_poly.pdbx_strand_id
1 'polypeptide(L)'
;EAKKGRVVWPLRAPHVLMSFFTLLANHGAPFPVTRHTQIDSTAARDVIAAMQTLVSLVDPACFDMDPIAALDALADGDQFALCPFVYLYAPYGRTGYRSHRIAFHDMPSLGASGPLGSALGGTGIAVSSGTKYPEICTDFALWVASSDIQRGLYSQNNGQPGNAVA
;
A
#
# COMPACT_ATOMS: atom_id res chain seq x y z
N GLU A 1 -12.62 5.13 -16.90
CA GLU A 1 -11.99 6.23 -16.15
C GLU A 1 -10.53 6.45 -16.58
N ALA A 2 -9.68 5.41 -16.74
CA ALA A 2 -8.29 5.57 -17.18
C ALA A 2 -8.17 6.36 -18.49
N LYS A 3 -9.00 6.04 -19.50
CA LYS A 3 -9.03 6.77 -20.78
C LYS A 3 -9.37 8.25 -20.66
N LYS A 4 -9.95 8.66 -19.51
CA LYS A 4 -10.27 10.05 -19.19
C LYS A 4 -9.19 10.73 -18.34
N GLY A 5 -8.05 10.06 -18.09
CA GLY A 5 -7.01 10.54 -17.18
C GLY A 5 -7.43 10.64 -15.72
N ARG A 6 -8.47 9.88 -15.30
CA ARG A 6 -9.02 9.95 -13.95
C ARG A 6 -8.50 8.88 -13.00
N VAL A 7 -7.49 8.14 -13.43
CA VAL A 7 -6.81 7.13 -12.61
C VAL A 7 -5.46 7.67 -12.18
N VAL A 8 -5.18 7.66 -10.88
CA VAL A 8 -3.88 7.94 -10.31
C VAL A 8 -3.23 6.62 -9.87
N TRP A 9 -1.92 6.49 -10.07
CA TRP A 9 -1.18 5.30 -9.67
C TRP A 9 0.20 5.69 -9.16
N PRO A 10 0.60 5.31 -7.92
CA PRO A 10 1.93 5.61 -7.40
C PRO A 10 2.99 4.76 -8.10
N LEU A 11 3.63 5.31 -9.13
CA LEU A 11 4.62 4.63 -9.97
C LEU A 11 6.06 4.92 -9.57
N ARG A 12 6.31 5.88 -8.66
CA ARG A 12 7.67 6.16 -8.17
C ARG A 12 8.26 4.91 -7.51
N ALA A 13 9.51 4.58 -7.83
CA ALA A 13 10.22 3.48 -7.17
C ALA A 13 10.36 3.73 -5.65
N PRO A 14 10.22 2.70 -4.80
CA PRO A 14 9.98 1.29 -5.11
C PRO A 14 8.51 0.87 -5.24
N HIS A 15 7.55 1.80 -5.19
CA HIS A 15 6.11 1.52 -5.09
C HIS A 15 5.55 0.75 -6.29
N VAL A 16 6.05 1.05 -7.50
CA VAL A 16 5.69 0.30 -8.72
C VAL A 16 6.03 -1.20 -8.59
N LEU A 17 7.11 -1.54 -7.87
CA LEU A 17 7.48 -2.93 -7.63
C LEU A 17 6.45 -3.67 -6.75
N MET A 18 5.85 -2.97 -5.79
CA MET A 18 4.78 -3.55 -4.96
C MET A 18 3.53 -3.86 -5.79
N SER A 19 3.20 -3.00 -6.75
CA SER A 19 2.13 -3.28 -7.72
C SER A 19 2.45 -4.50 -8.57
N PHE A 20 3.69 -4.67 -9.03
CA PHE A 20 4.13 -5.85 -9.77
C PHE A 20 3.96 -7.13 -8.94
N PHE A 21 4.43 -7.16 -7.70
CA PHE A 21 4.28 -8.33 -6.83
C PHE A 21 2.82 -8.67 -6.54
N THR A 22 2.01 -7.66 -6.35
CA THR A 22 0.57 -7.80 -6.15
C THR A 22 -0.10 -8.42 -7.38
N LEU A 23 0.17 -7.90 -8.57
CA LEU A 23 -0.38 -8.41 -9.82
C LEU A 23 0.11 -9.82 -10.12
N LEU A 24 1.38 -10.12 -9.83
CA LEU A 24 1.96 -11.45 -10.02
C LEU A 24 1.26 -12.49 -9.12
N ALA A 25 1.00 -12.15 -7.85
CA ALA A 25 0.24 -13.02 -6.95
C ALA A 25 -1.19 -13.25 -7.48
N ASN A 26 -1.85 -12.18 -7.93
CA ASN A 26 -3.22 -12.26 -8.48
C ASN A 26 -3.28 -12.88 -9.88
N HIS A 27 -2.16 -13.06 -10.56
CA HIS A 27 -2.04 -13.87 -11.77
C HIS A 27 -1.93 -15.37 -11.45
N GLY A 28 -1.72 -15.73 -10.18
CA GLY A 28 -1.55 -17.11 -9.73
C GLY A 28 -0.09 -17.56 -9.59
N ALA A 29 0.87 -16.66 -9.73
CA ALA A 29 2.31 -16.93 -9.65
C ALA A 29 2.99 -16.00 -8.63
N PRO A 30 2.69 -16.14 -7.31
CA PRO A 30 3.22 -15.24 -6.30
C PRO A 30 4.76 -15.23 -6.29
N PHE A 31 5.33 -14.07 -5.97
CA PHE A 31 6.78 -13.92 -5.89
C PHE A 31 7.38 -14.93 -4.89
N PRO A 32 8.40 -15.71 -5.30
CA PRO A 32 8.97 -16.72 -4.42
C PRO A 32 9.72 -16.09 -3.25
N VAL A 33 9.49 -16.62 -2.06
CA VAL A 33 10.15 -16.17 -0.81
C VAL A 33 11.40 -16.98 -0.48
N THR A 34 11.73 -17.98 -1.29
CA THR A 34 12.91 -18.84 -1.10
C THR A 34 14.00 -18.51 -2.12
N ARG A 35 15.27 -18.64 -1.70
CA ARG A 35 16.44 -18.38 -2.57
C ARG A 35 16.56 -19.31 -3.77
N HIS A 36 15.89 -20.44 -3.75
CA HIS A 36 16.01 -21.50 -4.75
C HIS A 36 14.85 -21.54 -5.74
N THR A 37 13.80 -20.77 -5.51
CA THR A 37 12.65 -20.71 -6.41
C THR A 37 12.79 -19.50 -7.32
N GLN A 38 12.70 -19.71 -8.62
CA GLN A 38 12.75 -18.64 -9.62
C GLN A 38 11.34 -18.06 -9.82
N ILE A 39 11.29 -16.80 -10.23
CA ILE A 39 10.05 -16.17 -10.69
C ILE A 39 9.58 -16.91 -11.95
N ASP A 40 8.27 -17.16 -12.03
CA ASP A 40 7.66 -17.63 -13.27
C ASP A 40 7.81 -16.54 -14.34
N SER A 41 8.69 -16.79 -15.31
CA SER A 41 9.04 -15.80 -16.33
C SER A 41 7.89 -15.54 -17.34
N THR A 42 6.95 -16.46 -17.49
CA THR A 42 5.78 -16.27 -18.34
C THR A 42 4.79 -15.37 -17.65
N ALA A 43 4.40 -15.70 -16.42
CA ALA A 43 3.53 -14.85 -15.60
C ALA A 43 4.10 -13.45 -15.41
N ALA A 44 5.41 -13.33 -15.19
CA ALA A 44 6.07 -12.04 -15.05
C ALA A 44 5.96 -11.18 -16.33
N ARG A 45 6.15 -11.78 -17.51
CA ARG A 45 5.97 -11.06 -18.79
C ARG A 45 4.53 -10.60 -18.99
N ASP A 46 3.56 -11.47 -18.68
CA ASP A 46 2.14 -11.14 -18.82
C ASP A 46 1.75 -9.97 -17.91
N VAL A 47 2.22 -10.01 -16.66
CA VAL A 47 2.01 -8.93 -15.70
C VAL A 47 2.67 -7.63 -16.16
N ILE A 48 3.92 -7.68 -16.64
CA ILE A 48 4.61 -6.47 -17.16
C ILE A 48 3.86 -5.90 -18.36
N ALA A 49 3.37 -6.73 -19.28
CA ALA A 49 2.58 -6.27 -20.43
C ALA A 49 1.27 -5.60 -20.00
N ALA A 50 0.59 -6.17 -18.98
CA ALA A 50 -0.61 -5.56 -18.41
C ALA A 50 -0.28 -4.21 -17.74
N MET A 51 0.81 -4.14 -16.97
CA MET A 51 1.27 -2.89 -16.35
C MET A 51 1.61 -1.83 -17.40
N GLN A 52 2.33 -2.18 -18.46
CA GLN A 52 2.63 -1.25 -19.56
C GLN A 52 1.36 -0.69 -20.21
N THR A 53 0.36 -1.53 -20.41
CA THR A 53 -0.95 -1.11 -20.91
C THR A 53 -1.63 -0.12 -19.96
N LEU A 54 -1.65 -0.42 -18.67
CA LEU A 54 -2.24 0.48 -17.65
C LEU A 54 -1.48 1.80 -17.55
N VAL A 55 -0.14 1.76 -17.54
CA VAL A 55 0.73 2.94 -17.47
C VAL A 55 0.48 3.88 -18.67
N SER A 56 0.21 3.34 -19.86
CA SER A 56 -0.10 4.17 -21.04
C SER A 56 -1.41 4.96 -20.93
N LEU A 57 -2.25 4.65 -19.93
CA LEU A 57 -3.56 5.26 -19.72
C LEU A 57 -3.61 6.26 -18.55
N VAL A 58 -2.55 6.35 -17.74
CA VAL A 58 -2.48 7.26 -16.59
C VAL A 58 -1.68 8.53 -16.92
N ASP A 59 -1.85 9.54 -16.09
CA ASP A 59 -1.11 10.79 -16.22
C ASP A 59 0.40 10.56 -15.99
N PRO A 60 1.30 11.11 -16.81
CA PRO A 60 2.75 11.01 -16.58
C PRO A 60 3.23 11.47 -15.22
N ALA A 61 2.54 12.39 -14.55
CA ALA A 61 2.85 12.81 -13.17
C ALA A 61 2.83 11.64 -12.17
N CYS A 62 2.14 10.53 -12.48
CA CYS A 62 2.11 9.33 -11.65
C CYS A 62 3.50 8.72 -11.44
N PHE A 63 4.46 8.94 -12.34
CA PHE A 63 5.83 8.43 -12.19
C PHE A 63 6.60 9.08 -11.03
N ASP A 64 6.22 10.29 -10.65
CA ASP A 64 6.83 11.02 -9.53
C ASP A 64 6.03 10.87 -8.22
N MET A 65 4.87 10.20 -8.26
CA MET A 65 4.01 10.01 -7.10
C MET A 65 4.39 8.77 -6.30
N ASP A 66 4.50 8.94 -4.99
CA ASP A 66 4.43 7.87 -3.99
C ASP A 66 2.96 7.68 -3.54
N PRO A 67 2.67 6.68 -2.69
CA PRO A 67 1.30 6.45 -2.21
C PRO A 67 0.65 7.66 -1.54
N ILE A 68 1.41 8.46 -0.80
CA ILE A 68 0.86 9.64 -0.11
C ILE A 68 0.49 10.71 -1.13
N ALA A 69 1.38 11.03 -2.06
CA ALA A 69 1.10 12.01 -3.12
C ALA A 69 -0.11 11.59 -3.98
N ALA A 70 -0.23 10.30 -4.30
CA ALA A 70 -1.37 9.77 -5.05
C ALA A 70 -2.69 9.87 -4.26
N LEU A 71 -2.67 9.55 -2.96
CA LEU A 71 -3.86 9.65 -2.10
C LEU A 71 -4.24 11.11 -1.82
N ASP A 72 -3.26 12.01 -1.64
CA ASP A 72 -3.51 13.44 -1.52
C ASP A 72 -4.17 14.00 -2.78
N ALA A 73 -3.65 13.67 -3.96
CA ALA A 73 -4.23 14.10 -5.23
C ALA A 73 -5.66 13.55 -5.44
N LEU A 74 -5.94 12.32 -4.96
CA LEU A 74 -7.27 11.72 -5.01
C LEU A 74 -8.23 12.33 -4.00
N ALA A 75 -7.75 12.71 -2.81
CA ALA A 75 -8.59 13.20 -1.71
C ALA A 75 -8.84 14.71 -1.73
N ASP A 76 -7.91 15.50 -2.28
CA ASP A 76 -8.01 16.97 -2.26
C ASP A 76 -8.35 17.58 -3.62
N GLY A 77 -8.42 16.76 -4.69
CA GLY A 77 -8.73 17.24 -6.05
C GLY A 77 -9.90 16.50 -6.69
N ASP A 78 -10.40 17.07 -7.79
CA ASP A 78 -11.48 16.50 -8.60
C ASP A 78 -10.97 15.79 -9.86
N GLN A 79 -9.65 15.82 -10.10
CA GLN A 79 -9.03 15.26 -11.29
C GLN A 79 -9.12 13.72 -11.30
N PHE A 80 -8.81 13.08 -10.17
CA PHE A 80 -8.75 11.64 -10.06
C PHE A 80 -10.00 11.07 -9.37
N ALA A 81 -10.38 9.85 -9.75
CA ALA A 81 -11.52 9.14 -9.20
C ALA A 81 -11.17 7.75 -8.68
N LEU A 82 -9.99 7.22 -9.03
CA LEU A 82 -9.58 5.86 -8.69
C LEU A 82 -8.06 5.77 -8.56
N CYS A 83 -7.61 5.06 -7.53
CA CYS A 83 -6.25 4.55 -7.39
C CYS A 83 -6.31 3.03 -7.25
N PRO A 84 -5.93 2.24 -8.28
CA PRO A 84 -6.15 0.79 -8.29
C PRO A 84 -5.19 0.01 -7.37
N PHE A 85 -3.98 0.54 -7.14
CA PHE A 85 -2.94 -0.15 -6.38
C PHE A 85 -2.29 0.81 -5.39
N VAL A 86 -2.78 0.80 -4.17
CA VAL A 86 -2.25 1.63 -3.08
C VAL A 86 -2.47 0.91 -1.75
N TYR A 87 -1.58 1.13 -0.79
CA TYR A 87 -1.79 0.67 0.57
C TYR A 87 -2.94 1.43 1.23
N LEU A 88 -3.71 0.73 2.05
CA LEU A 88 -4.71 1.36 2.89
C LEU A 88 -4.00 2.25 3.93
N TYR A 89 -4.35 3.53 3.93
CA TYR A 89 -3.97 4.50 4.96
C TYR A 89 -5.24 4.96 5.65
N ALA A 90 -5.52 4.40 6.83
CA ALA A 90 -6.77 4.60 7.57
C ALA A 90 -7.22 6.07 7.71
N PRO A 91 -6.32 7.07 7.91
CA PRO A 91 -6.72 8.47 8.01
C PRO A 91 -7.52 8.98 6.80
N TYR A 92 -7.18 8.57 5.57
CA TYR A 92 -7.90 9.00 4.36
C TYR A 92 -9.35 8.50 4.29
N GLY A 93 -9.67 7.44 5.03
CA GLY A 93 -11.05 6.94 5.19
C GLY A 93 -11.86 7.70 6.23
N ARG A 94 -11.27 8.63 6.98
CA ARG A 94 -11.94 9.40 8.05
C ARG A 94 -12.53 10.70 7.52
N THR A 95 -13.73 11.03 7.98
CA THR A 95 -14.35 12.32 7.70
C THR A 95 -13.52 13.45 8.30
N GLY A 96 -13.23 14.49 7.51
CA GLY A 96 -12.52 15.68 7.97
C GLY A 96 -10.99 15.56 7.98
N TYR A 97 -10.42 14.43 7.56
CA TYR A 97 -8.96 14.32 7.41
C TYR A 97 -8.46 15.04 6.16
N ARG A 98 -9.20 14.90 5.03
CA ARG A 98 -8.96 15.60 3.76
C ARG A 98 -10.28 16.15 3.22
N SER A 99 -10.24 16.86 2.10
CA SER A 99 -11.40 17.46 1.45
C SER A 99 -12.44 16.40 1.07
N HIS A 100 -11.99 15.25 0.57
CA HIS A 100 -12.83 14.10 0.25
C HIS A 100 -12.36 12.87 1.01
N ARG A 101 -13.31 12.07 1.48
CA ARG A 101 -13.03 10.77 2.11
C ARG A 101 -12.81 9.72 1.03
N ILE A 102 -11.74 8.94 1.16
CA ILE A 102 -11.45 7.81 0.27
C ILE A 102 -12.16 6.56 0.79
N ALA A 103 -12.90 5.87 -0.08
CA ALA A 103 -13.39 4.53 0.17
C ALA A 103 -12.36 3.51 -0.33
N PHE A 104 -11.91 2.63 0.55
CA PHE A 104 -10.99 1.56 0.22
C PHE A 104 -11.77 0.28 -0.05
N HIS A 105 -11.37 -0.46 -1.08
CA HIS A 105 -11.96 -1.72 -1.52
C HIS A 105 -10.86 -2.72 -1.82
N ASP A 106 -11.25 -3.97 -2.00
CA ASP A 106 -10.34 -5.00 -2.52
C ASP A 106 -9.82 -4.60 -3.89
N MET A 107 -8.58 -4.99 -4.16
CA MET A 107 -7.90 -4.64 -5.38
C MET A 107 -8.42 -5.43 -6.59
N PRO A 108 -8.27 -4.88 -7.81
CA PRO A 108 -8.58 -5.62 -9.02
C PRO A 108 -7.64 -6.83 -9.20
N SER A 109 -8.17 -7.91 -9.73
CA SER A 109 -7.44 -9.12 -10.08
C SER A 109 -7.27 -9.25 -11.58
N LEU A 110 -6.15 -9.82 -12.03
CA LEU A 110 -5.94 -10.20 -13.42
C LEU A 110 -6.44 -11.62 -13.73
N GLY A 111 -6.72 -12.42 -12.71
CA GLY A 111 -7.10 -13.84 -12.84
C GLY A 111 -8.58 -14.09 -12.59
N ALA A 112 -9.06 -15.25 -13.07
CA ALA A 112 -10.43 -15.70 -12.87
C ALA A 112 -10.75 -16.06 -11.41
N SER A 113 -9.74 -16.28 -10.57
CA SER A 113 -9.89 -16.67 -9.17
C SER A 113 -10.22 -15.50 -8.23
N GLY A 114 -10.31 -14.27 -8.76
CA GLY A 114 -10.49 -13.07 -7.93
C GLY A 114 -9.21 -12.63 -7.24
N PRO A 115 -9.28 -11.59 -6.39
CA PRO A 115 -8.12 -11.08 -5.68
C PRO A 115 -7.60 -12.10 -4.65
N LEU A 116 -6.33 -12.47 -4.76
CA LEU A 116 -5.64 -13.38 -3.85
C LEU A 116 -4.88 -12.65 -2.73
N GLY A 117 -4.91 -11.32 -2.74
CA GLY A 117 -4.22 -10.49 -1.78
C GLY A 117 -3.28 -9.48 -2.43
N SER A 118 -2.47 -8.82 -1.61
CA SER A 118 -1.54 -7.79 -2.03
C SER A 118 -0.16 -7.98 -1.40
N ALA A 119 0.83 -7.28 -1.93
CA ALA A 119 2.10 -7.13 -1.23
C ALA A 119 1.86 -6.50 0.15
N LEU A 120 2.31 -7.17 1.21
CA LEU A 120 2.14 -6.69 2.57
C LEU A 120 3.02 -5.46 2.81
N GLY A 121 2.39 -4.37 3.23
CA GLY A 121 3.06 -3.21 3.80
C GLY A 121 2.99 -3.24 5.32
N GLY A 122 3.96 -2.64 5.96
CA GLY A 122 3.96 -2.55 7.41
C GLY A 122 5.10 -1.69 7.93
N THR A 123 4.95 -1.32 9.20
CA THR A 123 5.93 -0.54 9.93
C THR A 123 6.13 -1.16 11.31
N GLY A 124 7.31 -1.02 11.84
CA GLY A 124 7.66 -1.52 13.16
C GLY A 124 8.50 -0.52 13.93
N ILE A 125 8.58 -0.72 15.24
CA ILE A 125 9.49 0.00 16.13
C ILE A 125 10.74 -0.86 16.27
N ALA A 126 11.91 -0.26 16.03
CA ALA A 126 13.20 -0.89 16.26
C ALA A 126 13.95 -0.18 17.37
N VAL A 127 14.57 -0.96 18.23
CA VAL A 127 15.47 -0.47 19.27
C VAL A 127 16.91 -0.58 18.77
N SER A 128 17.63 0.53 18.75
CA SER A 128 19.04 0.55 18.32
C SER A 128 19.92 -0.27 19.26
N SER A 129 20.80 -1.10 18.71
CA SER A 129 21.82 -1.82 19.48
C SER A 129 22.85 -0.89 20.17
N GLY A 130 22.96 0.35 19.73
CA GLY A 130 23.81 1.38 20.32
C GLY A 130 23.15 2.17 21.45
N THR A 131 21.90 1.89 21.83
CA THR A 131 21.24 2.61 22.93
C THR A 131 21.89 2.31 24.28
N LYS A 132 21.96 3.33 25.13
CA LYS A 132 22.38 3.17 26.54
C LYS A 132 21.23 2.72 27.45
N TYR A 133 20.00 2.69 26.94
CA TYR A 133 18.78 2.41 27.71
C TYR A 133 17.89 1.37 27.02
N PRO A 134 18.41 0.15 26.75
CA PRO A 134 17.68 -0.86 25.97
C PRO A 134 16.35 -1.29 26.63
N GLU A 135 16.32 -1.40 27.94
CA GLU A 135 15.10 -1.78 28.68
C GLU A 135 14.00 -0.74 28.52
N ILE A 136 14.29 0.54 28.76
CA ILE A 136 13.31 1.64 28.62
C ILE A 136 12.81 1.72 27.16
N CYS A 137 13.68 1.56 26.17
CA CYS A 137 13.29 1.58 24.76
C CYS A 137 12.39 0.38 24.41
N THR A 138 12.67 -0.78 24.99
CA THR A 138 11.86 -1.99 24.77
C THR A 138 10.49 -1.84 25.45
N ASP A 139 10.44 -1.36 26.68
CA ASP A 139 9.20 -1.10 27.40
C ASP A 139 8.32 -0.08 26.66
N PHE A 140 8.94 0.99 26.13
CA PHE A 140 8.23 1.96 25.29
C PHE A 140 7.66 1.31 24.04
N ALA A 141 8.44 0.48 23.33
CA ALA A 141 7.97 -0.22 22.13
C ALA A 141 6.79 -1.15 22.43
N LEU A 142 6.87 -1.90 23.54
CA LEU A 142 5.78 -2.78 24.01
C LEU A 142 4.54 -1.98 24.42
N TRP A 143 4.73 -0.85 25.11
CA TRP A 143 3.64 0.06 25.47
C TRP A 143 2.92 0.60 24.23
N VAL A 144 3.65 1.09 23.22
CA VAL A 144 3.04 1.55 21.96
C VAL A 144 2.30 0.42 21.25
N ALA A 145 2.80 -0.82 21.31
CA ALA A 145 2.19 -1.98 20.68
C ALA A 145 0.98 -2.56 21.46
N SER A 146 0.74 -2.09 22.69
CA SER A 146 -0.36 -2.59 23.53
C SER A 146 -1.73 -2.24 22.93
N SER A 147 -2.74 -3.09 23.18
CA SER A 147 -4.09 -2.89 22.66
C SER A 147 -4.73 -1.58 23.09
N ASP A 148 -4.52 -1.18 24.35
CA ASP A 148 -5.10 0.04 24.91
C ASP A 148 -4.54 1.30 24.25
N ILE A 149 -3.24 1.34 24.03
CA ILE A 149 -2.59 2.47 23.35
C ILE A 149 -2.94 2.50 21.88
N GLN A 150 -2.95 1.34 21.22
CA GLN A 150 -3.32 1.23 19.81
C GLN A 150 -4.78 1.66 19.57
N ARG A 151 -5.70 1.21 20.41
CA ARG A 151 -7.13 1.59 20.34
C ARG A 151 -7.36 3.06 20.71
N GLY A 152 -6.67 3.58 21.72
CA GLY A 152 -6.83 4.92 22.26
C GLY A 152 -5.92 5.95 21.59
N LEU A 153 -4.82 6.28 22.29
CA LEU A 153 -3.92 7.38 21.94
C LEU A 153 -3.38 7.30 20.51
N TYR A 154 -2.96 6.12 20.07
CA TYR A 154 -2.38 5.91 18.73
C TYR A 154 -3.41 6.18 17.64
N SER A 155 -4.60 5.56 17.76
CA SER A 155 -5.68 5.73 16.78
C SER A 155 -6.23 7.17 16.76
N GLN A 156 -6.36 7.82 17.92
CA GLN A 156 -6.84 9.20 18.03
C GLN A 156 -5.89 10.22 17.38
N ASN A 157 -4.60 9.89 17.31
CA ASN A 157 -3.57 10.68 16.64
C ASN A 157 -3.26 10.20 15.21
N ASN A 158 -4.24 9.66 14.51
CA ASN A 158 -4.17 9.19 13.13
C ASN A 158 -3.24 7.98 12.90
N GLY A 159 -2.84 7.28 13.95
CA GLY A 159 -2.17 6.00 13.80
C GLY A 159 -3.10 4.94 13.22
N GLN A 160 -2.52 3.99 12.50
CA GLN A 160 -3.23 2.81 12.01
C GLN A 160 -2.87 1.62 12.90
N PRO A 161 -3.80 1.14 13.75
CA PRO A 161 -3.52 0.05 14.66
C PRO A 161 -3.09 -1.23 13.93
N GLY A 162 -2.01 -1.85 14.41
CA GLY A 162 -1.56 -3.17 13.95
C GLY A 162 -1.93 -4.30 14.93
N ASN A 163 -2.47 -3.95 16.08
CA ASN A 163 -2.90 -4.93 17.08
C ASN A 163 -4.31 -5.43 16.77
N ALA A 164 -4.46 -6.75 16.64
CA ALA A 164 -5.72 -7.38 16.23
C ALA A 164 -6.89 -7.22 17.22
N VAL A 165 -6.60 -6.82 18.47
CA VAL A 165 -7.61 -6.58 19.52
C VAL A 165 -7.79 -5.09 19.83
N ALA A 166 -7.17 -4.21 19.05
CA ALA A 166 -7.29 -2.77 19.21
C ALA A 166 -8.51 -2.19 18.49
#